data_ac94eef5d6be115f43f9dab5e0042653
#
_entry.id   ac94eef5d6be115f43f9dab5e0042653
#
_cell.length_a   1.000
_cell.length_b   1.000
_cell.length_c   1.000
_cell.angle_alpha   90.00
_cell.angle_beta   90.00
_cell.angle_gamma   90.00
#
_symmetry.space_group_name_H-M   'P 1'
#
loop_
_entity.id
_entity.type
_entity.pdbx_description
1 polymer ?
#
loop_
_entity_poly.entity_id
_entity_poly.type
_entity_poly.pdbx_seq_one_letter_code
_entity_poly.pdbx_strand_id
1 'polypeptide(L)'
;MNRNVVLLALSQALAMTVVSLMLSASALVSVGLLAAPGWATLPLAVQYLATMLALHPLARLMARRGRRPVFVGAALVGAAGLALAVAGLLRGSFAVFVLSGLCVGVLGAVSQFYRFAAAEAVPTAQRSQAISLTLAGGVLAAFLGPFI
;
A
#
# COMPACT_ATOMS: atom_id res chain seq x y z
N MET A 1 -1.53 12.29 22.91
CA MET A 1 -0.74 11.74 21.80
C MET A 1 -0.65 12.74 20.65
N ASN A 2 0.49 12.78 19.95
CA ASN A 2 0.73 13.77 18.89
C ASN A 2 -0.23 13.59 17.71
N ARG A 3 -0.78 14.69 17.19
CA ARG A 3 -1.63 14.67 15.97
C ARG A 3 -0.95 13.97 14.81
N ASN A 4 0.37 14.14 14.68
CA ASN A 4 1.14 13.51 13.60
C ASN A 4 1.15 11.98 13.69
N VAL A 5 1.22 11.41 14.88
CA VAL A 5 1.16 9.96 15.09
C VAL A 5 -0.22 9.41 14.68
N VAL A 6 -1.29 10.11 15.06
CA VAL A 6 -2.66 9.71 14.68
C VAL A 6 -2.84 9.77 13.15
N LEU A 7 -2.35 10.84 12.52
CA LEU A 7 -2.42 10.96 11.06
C LEU A 7 -1.62 9.87 10.35
N LEU A 8 -0.43 9.52 10.87
CA LEU A 8 0.38 8.43 10.32
C LEU A 8 -0.28 7.07 10.52
N ALA A 9 -0.92 6.84 11.67
CA ALA A 9 -1.67 5.62 11.93
C ALA A 9 -2.87 5.49 10.97
N LEU A 10 -3.59 6.57 10.71
CA LEU A 10 -4.68 6.59 9.74
C LEU A 10 -4.17 6.36 8.32
N SER A 11 -3.04 6.97 7.95
CA SER A 11 -2.41 6.75 6.65
C SER A 11 -1.99 5.30 6.47
N GLN A 12 -1.43 4.69 7.51
CA GLN A 12 -1.09 3.27 7.54
C GLN A 12 -2.33 2.40 7.35
N ALA A 13 -3.41 2.71 8.09
CA ALA A 13 -4.67 1.99 7.99
C ALA A 13 -5.23 2.04 6.55
N LEU A 14 -5.28 3.23 5.96
CA LEU A 14 -5.75 3.41 4.59
C LEU A 14 -4.88 2.67 3.57
N ALA A 15 -3.56 2.78 3.69
CA ALA A 15 -2.63 2.08 2.80
C ALA A 15 -2.79 0.56 2.89
N MET A 16 -2.93 0.02 4.10
CA MET A 16 -3.13 -1.42 4.31
C MET A 16 -4.49 -1.88 3.80
N THR A 17 -5.52 -1.05 3.91
CA THR A 17 -6.83 -1.34 3.31
C THR A 17 -6.71 -1.49 1.79
N VAL A 18 -6.02 -0.58 1.12
CA VAL A 18 -5.80 -0.64 -0.34
C VAL A 18 -5.03 -1.91 -0.72
N VAL A 19 -3.93 -2.20 -0.02
CA VAL A 19 -3.12 -3.40 -0.27
C VAL A 19 -3.95 -4.67 -0.07
N SER A 20 -4.74 -4.73 1.01
CA SER A 20 -5.62 -5.87 1.32
C SER A 20 -6.74 -6.04 0.29
N LEU A 21 -7.34 -4.95 -0.16
CA LEU A 21 -8.35 -4.97 -1.23
C LEU A 21 -7.76 -5.54 -2.53
N MET A 22 -6.58 -5.09 -2.91
CA MET A 22 -5.90 -5.60 -4.10
C MET A 22 -5.59 -7.10 -3.98
N LEU A 23 -5.19 -7.54 -2.78
CA LEU A 23 -4.94 -8.96 -2.51
C LEU A 23 -6.19 -9.80 -2.74
N SER A 24 -7.31 -9.38 -2.15
CA SER A 24 -8.60 -10.07 -2.28
C SER A 24 -9.15 -10.01 -3.71
N ALA A 25 -9.10 -8.83 -4.33
CA ALA A 25 -9.57 -8.61 -5.69
C ALA A 25 -8.74 -9.39 -6.72
N SER A 26 -7.42 -9.50 -6.52
CA SER A 26 -6.54 -10.20 -7.45
C SER A 26 -6.92 -11.66 -7.63
N ALA A 27 -7.30 -12.34 -6.55
CA ALA A 27 -7.73 -13.73 -6.62
C ALA A 27 -9.02 -13.88 -7.43
N LEU A 28 -10.01 -13.02 -7.17
CA LEU A 28 -11.31 -13.05 -7.83
C LEU A 28 -11.20 -12.66 -9.31
N VAL A 29 -10.47 -11.61 -9.61
CA VAL A 29 -10.27 -11.10 -10.96
C VAL A 29 -9.52 -12.10 -11.84
N SER A 30 -8.50 -12.74 -11.28
CA SER A 30 -7.71 -13.73 -12.02
C SER A 30 -8.55 -14.92 -12.46
N VAL A 31 -9.48 -15.36 -11.63
CA VAL A 31 -10.42 -16.44 -11.99
C VAL A 31 -11.40 -15.98 -13.08
N GLY A 32 -11.87 -14.73 -13.01
CA GLY A 32 -12.87 -14.20 -13.96
C GLY A 32 -12.30 -13.78 -15.31
N LEU A 33 -11.07 -13.26 -15.38
CA LEU A 33 -10.48 -12.69 -16.59
C LEU A 33 -9.53 -13.63 -17.33
N LEU A 34 -9.07 -14.71 -16.68
CA LEU A 34 -8.09 -15.63 -17.26
C LEU A 34 -8.67 -17.02 -17.52
N ALA A 35 -8.40 -17.53 -18.70
CA ALA A 35 -8.68 -18.92 -19.04
C ALA A 35 -7.62 -19.90 -18.48
N ALA A 36 -6.42 -19.40 -18.13
CA ALA A 36 -5.29 -20.21 -17.66
C ALA A 36 -5.01 -19.99 -16.18
N PRO A 37 -5.11 -21.03 -15.31
CA PRO A 37 -4.87 -20.90 -13.87
C PRO A 37 -3.45 -20.47 -13.49
N GLY A 38 -2.46 -20.69 -14.35
CA GLY A 38 -1.06 -20.37 -14.08
C GLY A 38 -0.74 -18.89 -13.91
N TRP A 39 -1.64 -18.01 -14.35
CA TRP A 39 -1.46 -16.56 -14.26
C TRP A 39 -2.26 -15.92 -13.10
N ALA A 40 -2.96 -16.74 -12.31
CA ALA A 40 -3.85 -16.25 -11.25
C ALA A 40 -3.12 -15.43 -10.18
N THR A 41 -1.85 -15.72 -9.92
CA THR A 41 -1.03 -15.05 -8.91
C THR A 41 -0.20 -13.88 -9.48
N LEU A 42 -0.26 -13.63 -10.77
CA LEU A 42 0.56 -12.61 -11.42
C LEU A 42 0.34 -11.19 -10.86
N PRO A 43 -0.90 -10.72 -10.61
CA PRO A 43 -1.09 -9.39 -10.04
C PRO A 43 -0.45 -9.25 -8.66
N LEU A 44 -0.53 -10.28 -7.82
CA LEU A 44 0.11 -10.31 -6.51
C LEU A 44 1.63 -10.34 -6.62
N ALA A 45 2.17 -11.17 -7.50
CA ALA A 45 3.60 -11.25 -7.73
C ALA A 45 4.17 -9.90 -8.18
N VAL A 46 3.50 -9.23 -9.10
CA VAL A 46 3.87 -7.89 -9.58
C VAL A 46 3.81 -6.87 -8.46
N GLN A 47 2.75 -6.89 -7.65
CA GLN A 47 2.58 -5.98 -6.53
C GLN A 47 3.71 -6.13 -5.50
N TYR A 48 4.01 -7.34 -5.07
CA TYR A 48 5.08 -7.58 -4.09
C TYR A 48 6.47 -7.30 -4.65
N LEU A 49 6.70 -7.63 -5.91
CA LEU A 49 7.95 -7.30 -6.59
C LEU A 49 8.13 -5.78 -6.69
N ALA A 50 7.09 -5.05 -7.04
CA ALA A 50 7.11 -3.59 -7.06
C ALA A 50 7.38 -3.01 -5.68
N THR A 51 6.76 -3.55 -4.64
CA THR A 51 7.02 -3.16 -3.24
C THR A 51 8.50 -3.36 -2.89
N MET A 52 9.04 -4.52 -3.18
CA MET A 52 10.44 -4.86 -2.89
C MET A 52 11.40 -3.93 -3.64
N LEU A 53 11.20 -3.74 -4.93
CA LEU A 53 12.06 -2.89 -5.76
C LEU A 53 11.94 -1.41 -5.42
N ALA A 54 10.78 -0.97 -4.96
CA ALA A 54 10.54 0.44 -4.62
C ALA A 54 11.11 0.84 -3.25
N LEU A 55 11.32 -0.09 -2.33
CA LEU A 55 11.79 0.21 -0.98
C LEU A 55 13.09 1.02 -0.98
N HIS A 56 14.07 0.58 -1.75
CA HIS A 56 15.39 1.22 -1.78
C HIS A 56 15.38 2.63 -2.41
N PRO A 57 14.84 2.83 -3.65
CA PRO A 57 14.79 4.17 -4.22
C PRO A 57 13.89 5.13 -3.43
N LEU A 58 12.82 4.65 -2.80
CA LEU A 58 11.97 5.47 -1.95
C LEU A 58 12.69 5.93 -0.68
N ALA A 59 13.48 5.05 -0.06
CA ALA A 59 14.29 5.42 1.09
C ALA A 59 15.31 6.51 0.73
N ARG A 60 15.96 6.40 -0.42
CA ARG A 60 16.87 7.43 -0.94
C ARG A 60 16.16 8.75 -1.22
N LEU A 61 14.97 8.68 -1.81
CA LEU A 61 14.18 9.86 -2.11
C LEU A 61 13.73 10.58 -0.84
N MET A 62 13.34 9.83 0.18
CA MET A 62 13.01 10.38 1.50
C MET A 62 14.20 11.08 2.16
N ALA A 63 15.39 10.52 2.02
CA ALA A 63 16.63 11.10 2.54
C ALA A 63 16.97 12.43 1.83
N ARG A 64 16.65 12.57 0.55
CA ARG A 64 16.96 13.75 -0.26
C ARG A 64 15.90 14.86 -0.17
N ARG A 65 14.63 14.49 -0.23
CA ARG A 65 13.50 15.44 -0.35
C ARG A 65 12.61 15.50 0.89
N GLY A 66 12.91 14.69 1.90
CA GLY A 66 12.06 14.55 3.07
C GLY A 66 10.95 13.54 2.86
N ARG A 67 10.25 13.20 3.94
CA ARG A 67 9.21 12.15 3.94
C ARG A 67 7.88 12.62 3.39
N ARG A 68 7.49 13.87 3.71
CA ARG A 68 6.17 14.39 3.37
C ARG A 68 5.88 14.36 1.86
N PRO A 69 6.73 14.90 0.96
CA PRO A 69 6.45 14.85 -0.47
C PRO A 69 6.42 13.42 -1.02
N VAL A 70 7.23 12.53 -0.47
CA VAL A 70 7.24 11.11 -0.87
C VAL A 70 5.94 10.42 -0.45
N PHE A 71 5.46 10.67 0.76
CA PHE A 71 4.20 10.11 1.26
C PHE A 71 3.00 10.60 0.44
N VAL A 72 2.96 11.88 0.12
CA VAL A 72 1.90 12.46 -0.73
C VAL A 72 1.96 11.88 -2.14
N GLY A 73 3.15 11.81 -2.73
CA GLY A 73 3.36 11.23 -4.04
C GLY A 73 2.93 9.78 -4.12
N ALA A 74 3.27 8.98 -3.12
CA ALA A 74 2.88 7.58 -3.04
C ALA A 74 1.35 7.41 -2.87
N ALA A 75 0.72 8.29 -2.11
CA ALA A 75 -0.74 8.29 -1.97
C ALA A 75 -1.42 8.56 -3.32
N LEU A 76 -0.90 9.52 -4.10
CA LEU A 76 -1.39 9.81 -5.45
C LEU A 76 -1.17 8.63 -6.40
N VAL A 77 -0.01 8.00 -6.35
CA VAL A 77 0.30 6.80 -7.14
C VAL A 77 -0.64 5.65 -6.76
N GLY A 78 -0.89 5.44 -5.47
CA GLY A 78 -1.83 4.44 -4.99
C GLY A 78 -3.26 4.69 -5.48
N ALA A 79 -3.71 5.95 -5.44
CA ALA A 79 -5.03 6.34 -5.96
C ALA A 79 -5.13 6.09 -7.47
N ALA A 80 -4.08 6.44 -8.24
CA ALA A 80 -4.00 6.14 -9.67
C ALA A 80 -4.02 4.63 -9.92
N GLY A 81 -3.36 3.85 -9.07
CA GLY A 81 -3.37 2.38 -9.13
C GLY A 81 -4.77 1.81 -8.95
N LEU A 82 -5.53 2.31 -7.97
CA LEU A 82 -6.93 1.90 -7.78
C LEU A 82 -7.80 2.27 -8.98
N ALA A 83 -7.61 3.46 -9.54
CA ALA A 83 -8.32 3.88 -10.76
C ALA A 83 -8.01 2.95 -11.94
N LEU A 84 -6.74 2.58 -12.12
CA LEU A 84 -6.33 1.60 -13.12
C LEU A 84 -6.93 0.21 -12.87
N ALA A 85 -7.01 -0.23 -11.62
CA ALA A 85 -7.64 -1.50 -11.27
C ALA A 85 -9.11 -1.51 -11.68
N VAL A 86 -9.85 -0.46 -11.36
CA VAL A 86 -11.25 -0.30 -11.74
C VAL A 86 -11.39 -0.26 -13.26
N ALA A 87 -10.54 0.50 -13.96
CA ALA A 87 -10.56 0.57 -15.42
C ALA A 87 -10.26 -0.80 -16.05
N GLY A 88 -9.33 -1.55 -15.50
CA GLY A 88 -9.01 -2.91 -15.94
C GLY A 88 -10.21 -3.86 -15.78
N LEU A 89 -10.89 -3.77 -14.66
CA LEU A 89 -12.11 -4.56 -14.39
C LEU A 89 -13.24 -4.20 -15.35
N LEU A 90 -13.51 -2.92 -15.55
CA LEU A 90 -14.58 -2.44 -16.43
C LEU A 90 -14.34 -2.78 -17.90
N ARG A 91 -13.09 -2.80 -18.33
CA ARG A 91 -12.69 -3.14 -19.70
C ARG A 91 -12.44 -4.64 -19.91
N GLY A 92 -12.46 -5.42 -18.84
CA GLY A 92 -12.08 -6.83 -18.89
C GLY A 92 -10.62 -7.06 -19.26
N SER A 93 -9.74 -6.09 -19.00
CA SER A 93 -8.32 -6.18 -19.32
C SER A 93 -7.49 -6.62 -18.12
N PHE A 94 -6.96 -7.84 -18.17
CA PHE A 94 -6.09 -8.38 -17.15
C PHE A 94 -4.74 -7.61 -17.08
N ALA A 95 -4.20 -7.21 -18.24
CA ALA A 95 -2.93 -6.48 -18.31
C ALA A 95 -3.01 -5.14 -17.57
N VAL A 96 -4.11 -4.39 -17.73
CA VAL A 96 -4.32 -3.11 -17.02
C VAL A 96 -4.44 -3.36 -15.51
N PHE A 97 -5.11 -4.43 -15.09
CA PHE A 97 -5.23 -4.81 -13.70
C PHE A 97 -3.85 -5.16 -13.09
N VAL A 98 -3.02 -5.89 -13.81
CA VAL A 98 -1.64 -6.22 -13.40
C VAL A 98 -0.80 -4.94 -13.25
N LEU A 99 -0.93 -4.00 -14.19
CA LEU A 99 -0.24 -2.71 -14.10
C LEU A 99 -0.65 -1.91 -12.87
N SER A 100 -1.91 -2.01 -12.46
CA SER A 100 -2.37 -1.37 -11.22
C SER A 100 -1.63 -1.91 -9.99
N GLY A 101 -1.22 -3.15 -10.01
CA GLY A 101 -0.41 -3.78 -8.97
C GLY A 101 0.94 -3.10 -8.76
N LEU A 102 1.57 -2.57 -9.82
CA LEU A 102 2.81 -1.80 -9.70
C LEU A 102 2.60 -0.53 -8.85
N CYS A 103 1.52 0.19 -9.12
CA CYS A 103 1.20 1.43 -8.38
C CYS A 103 0.86 1.13 -6.92
N VAL A 104 0.06 0.12 -6.67
CA VAL A 104 -0.30 -0.30 -5.30
C VAL A 104 0.91 -0.84 -4.56
N GLY A 105 1.83 -1.50 -5.26
CA GLY A 105 3.11 -1.96 -4.71
C GLY A 105 3.97 -0.81 -4.19
N VAL A 106 4.02 0.30 -4.91
CA VAL A 106 4.72 1.53 -4.46
C VAL A 106 4.09 2.08 -3.18
N LEU A 107 2.77 2.13 -3.10
CA LEU A 107 2.06 2.54 -1.88
C LEU A 107 2.38 1.58 -0.72
N GLY A 108 2.40 0.28 -0.98
CA GLY A 108 2.79 -0.73 0.00
C GLY A 108 4.20 -0.53 0.53
N ALA A 109 5.15 -0.19 -0.34
CA ALA A 109 6.52 0.12 0.05
C ALA A 109 6.59 1.34 0.98
N VAL A 110 5.90 2.42 0.63
CA VAL A 110 5.86 3.64 1.44
C VAL A 110 5.19 3.39 2.80
N SER A 111 4.16 2.54 2.84
CA SER A 111 3.47 2.21 4.08
C SER A 111 4.40 1.59 5.14
N GLN A 112 5.46 0.90 4.72
CA GLN A 112 6.46 0.35 5.63
C GLN A 112 7.23 1.43 6.40
N PHE A 113 7.30 2.65 5.86
CA PHE A 113 8.00 3.77 6.49
C PHE A 113 7.13 4.56 7.48
N TYR A 114 5.81 4.41 7.45
CA TYR A 114 4.90 5.15 8.34
C TYR A 114 5.19 4.89 9.82
N ARG A 115 5.48 3.65 10.20
CA ARG A 115 5.82 3.29 11.58
C ARG A 115 7.10 3.97 12.06
N PHE A 116 8.09 4.10 11.19
CA PHE A 116 9.33 4.79 11.51
C PHE A 116 9.11 6.31 11.61
N ALA A 117 8.32 6.87 10.73
CA ALA A 117 7.93 8.27 10.79
C ALA A 117 7.15 8.57 12.09
N ALA A 118 6.27 7.68 12.51
CA ALA A 118 5.55 7.81 13.77
C ALA A 118 6.51 7.77 14.98
N ALA A 119 7.51 6.88 14.95
CA ALA A 119 8.51 6.78 16.01
C ALA A 119 9.34 8.06 16.14
N GLU A 120 9.66 8.71 15.02
CA GLU A 120 10.43 9.97 15.02
C GLU A 120 9.60 11.20 15.39
N ALA A 121 8.28 11.12 15.29
CA ALA A 121 7.37 12.22 15.62
C ALA A 121 7.16 12.39 17.14
N VAL A 122 7.64 11.48 17.97
CA VAL A 122 7.43 11.46 19.42
C VAL A 122 8.75 11.33 20.17
N PRO A 123 8.79 11.72 21.49
CA PRO A 123 9.96 11.49 22.36
C PRO A 123 10.33 10.00 22.43
N THR A 124 11.58 9.70 22.71
CA THR A 124 12.15 8.34 22.78
C THR A 124 11.33 7.40 23.67
N ALA A 125 10.78 7.91 24.80
CA ALA A 125 9.97 7.12 25.72
C ALA A 125 8.64 6.64 25.12
N GLN A 126 8.12 7.30 24.08
CA GLN A 126 6.85 7.01 23.44
C GLN A 126 6.98 6.31 22.06
N ARG A 127 8.20 6.05 21.62
CA ARG A 127 8.43 5.45 20.28
C ARG A 127 7.77 4.09 20.12
N SER A 128 7.90 3.23 21.10
CA SER A 128 7.29 1.90 21.08
C SER A 128 5.77 1.99 20.97
N GLN A 129 5.14 2.91 21.71
CA GLN A 129 3.70 3.14 21.68
C GLN A 129 3.24 3.69 20.32
N ALA A 130 4.00 4.61 19.73
CA ALA A 130 3.70 5.17 18.42
C ALA A 130 3.77 4.11 17.31
N ILE A 131 4.80 3.26 17.34
CA ILE A 131 4.95 2.14 16.40
C ILE A 131 3.80 1.15 16.56
N SER A 132 3.48 0.77 17.81
CA SER A 132 2.39 -0.17 18.10
C SER A 132 1.04 0.35 17.61
N LEU A 133 0.76 1.63 17.81
CA LEU A 133 -0.49 2.25 17.35
C LEU A 133 -0.59 2.24 15.82
N THR A 134 0.50 2.58 15.14
CA THR A 134 0.56 2.58 13.67
C THR A 134 0.35 1.16 13.12
N LEU A 135 1.01 0.17 13.70
CA LEU A 135 0.86 -1.22 13.31
C LEU A 135 -0.54 -1.75 13.60
N ALA A 136 -1.12 -1.40 14.76
CA ALA A 136 -2.50 -1.80 15.11
C ALA A 136 -3.51 -1.23 14.10
N GLY A 137 -3.35 0.02 13.68
CA GLY A 137 -4.15 0.62 12.61
C GLY A 137 -4.07 -0.17 11.31
N GLY A 138 -2.86 -0.56 10.92
CA GLY A 138 -2.63 -1.39 9.73
C GLY A 138 -3.27 -2.77 9.82
N VAL A 139 -3.16 -3.44 10.96
CA VAL A 139 -3.76 -4.76 11.18
C VAL A 139 -5.28 -4.70 11.11
N LEU A 140 -5.90 -3.73 11.79
CA LEU A 140 -7.35 -3.54 11.73
C LEU A 140 -7.83 -3.29 10.29
N ALA A 141 -7.11 -2.45 9.56
CA ALA A 141 -7.43 -2.15 8.16
C ALA A 141 -7.28 -3.37 7.25
N ALA A 142 -6.29 -4.22 7.50
CA ALA A 142 -6.09 -5.46 6.74
C ALA A 142 -7.27 -6.42 6.91
N PHE A 143 -7.87 -6.47 8.10
CA PHE A 143 -9.08 -7.25 8.34
C PHE A 143 -10.31 -6.61 7.69
N LEU A 144 -10.43 -5.29 7.74
CA LEU A 144 -11.58 -4.59 7.20
C LEU A 144 -11.59 -4.51 5.67
N GLY A 145 -10.40 -4.49 5.05
CA GLY A 145 -10.26 -4.37 3.61
C GLY A 145 -11.12 -5.34 2.81
N PRO A 146 -11.06 -6.66 3.06
CA PRO A 146 -11.85 -7.65 2.32
C PRO A 146 -13.38 -7.52 2.50
N PHE A 147 -13.83 -6.84 3.55
CA PHE A 147 -15.26 -6.65 3.84
C PHE A 147 -15.85 -5.35 3.27
N ILE A 148 -15.00 -4.48 2.76
CA ILE A 148 -15.42 -3.25 2.09
C ILE A 148 -15.70 -3.55 0.62
#